data_ebf10f5e729d2798849306511e3b1308
#
_entry.id   ebf10f5e729d2798849306511e3b1308
#
_cell.length_a   1.000
_cell.length_b   1.000
_cell.length_c   1.000
_cell.angle_alpha   90.00
_cell.angle_beta   90.00
_cell.angle_gamma   90.00
#
_symmetry.space_group_name_H-M   'P 1'
#
loop_
_entity.id
_entity.type
_entity.pdbx_description
1 polymer ?
#
loop_
_entity_poly.entity_id
_entity_poly.type
_entity_poly.pdbx_seq_one_letter_code
_entity_poly.pdbx_strand_id
1 'polypeptide(L)'
;GCPEDCGYCSQSTEAESGLKATKLMDVQTVLQAAAQAKDHGSGRFCMGAAWRNPKERDMPKLVEMVQGVRAMGMETCMTLGMLSEGQAKQLADAGLDYYNHNIDTSPENYANVITTRTFEDRIETLENVRSAGINVCCGGIVGMGETRSDRIGFLHALATMPHPESVPINALVPVAGTVLGDMLKDTPLAKIDEVEFVRTVAVARIVMPQSMVRLSAGRAHLSESTQAMCFMAGANSIFTGDRLLTAPNAGDDADAALFA
;
A
#
# COMPACT_ATOMS: atom_id res chain seq x y z
N GLY A 1 5.29 -7.93 -14.11
CA GLY A 1 6.15 -8.15 -12.96
C GLY A 1 7.06 -6.97 -12.72
N CYS A 2 7.56 -6.86 -11.52
CA CYS A 2 8.45 -5.81 -11.08
C CYS A 2 9.89 -6.37 -10.97
N PRO A 3 10.92 -5.68 -11.46
CA PRO A 3 12.31 -6.16 -11.39
C PRO A 3 12.95 -5.97 -10.00
N GLU A 4 12.20 -5.46 -9.02
CA GLU A 4 12.67 -5.31 -7.65
C GLU A 4 12.63 -6.66 -6.90
N ASP A 5 13.58 -6.86 -5.99
CA ASP A 5 13.76 -8.08 -5.20
C ASP A 5 13.05 -8.05 -3.83
N CYS A 6 12.02 -7.21 -3.66
CA CYS A 6 11.29 -7.10 -2.40
C CYS A 6 10.90 -8.49 -1.87
N GLY A 7 11.50 -8.92 -0.77
CA GLY A 7 11.41 -10.29 -0.25
C GLY A 7 10.00 -10.77 0.11
N TYR A 8 9.05 -9.86 0.28
CA TYR A 8 7.63 -10.14 0.55
C TYR A 8 6.76 -10.18 -0.71
N CYS A 9 7.26 -9.70 -1.86
CA CYS A 9 6.41 -9.35 -3.00
C CYS A 9 6.26 -10.50 -3.98
N SER A 10 5.03 -11.02 -4.10
CA SER A 10 4.67 -12.05 -5.07
C SER A 10 4.72 -11.61 -6.55
N GLN A 11 4.82 -10.30 -6.82
CA GLN A 11 4.90 -9.71 -8.16
C GLN A 11 6.36 -9.43 -8.59
N SER A 12 7.34 -9.66 -7.71
CA SER A 12 8.76 -9.62 -8.07
C SER A 12 9.06 -10.63 -9.18
N THR A 13 9.96 -10.29 -10.10
CA THR A 13 10.45 -11.26 -11.11
C THR A 13 11.35 -12.33 -10.48
N GLU A 14 11.84 -12.10 -9.27
CA GLU A 14 12.62 -13.06 -8.47
C GLU A 14 11.75 -14.06 -7.69
N ALA A 15 10.43 -13.79 -7.57
CA ALA A 15 9.53 -14.65 -6.83
C ALA A 15 8.98 -15.80 -7.69
N GLU A 16 9.01 -17.02 -7.15
CA GLU A 16 8.40 -18.21 -7.76
C GLU A 16 6.92 -18.40 -7.33
N SER A 17 6.20 -17.28 -7.21
CA SER A 17 4.82 -17.24 -6.70
C SER A 17 3.76 -17.78 -7.67
N GLY A 18 4.13 -18.13 -8.90
CA GLY A 18 3.21 -18.55 -9.94
C GLY A 18 2.40 -17.42 -10.59
N LEU A 19 2.52 -16.18 -10.11
CA LEU A 19 1.86 -15.02 -10.71
C LEU A 19 2.51 -14.67 -12.04
N LYS A 20 1.68 -14.50 -13.07
CA LYS A 20 2.14 -14.07 -14.39
C LYS A 20 1.97 -12.58 -14.57
N ALA A 21 3.00 -11.93 -15.10
CA ALA A 21 2.91 -10.52 -15.48
C ALA A 21 1.83 -10.31 -16.54
N THR A 22 0.99 -9.31 -16.34
CA THR A 22 -0.03 -8.89 -17.28
C THR A 22 0.33 -7.54 -17.91
N LYS A 23 -0.24 -7.24 -19.06
CA LYS A 23 -0.15 -5.91 -19.65
C LYS A 23 -0.96 -4.92 -18.80
N LEU A 24 -0.62 -3.62 -18.94
CA LEU A 24 -1.45 -2.56 -18.38
C LEU A 24 -2.89 -2.76 -18.88
N MET A 25 -3.85 -2.70 -17.97
CA MET A 25 -5.28 -2.76 -18.30
C MET A 25 -5.65 -1.64 -19.27
N ASP A 26 -6.67 -1.86 -20.07
CA ASP A 26 -7.25 -0.78 -20.85
C ASP A 26 -8.06 0.18 -19.96
N VAL A 27 -8.18 1.42 -20.40
CA VAL A 27 -8.84 2.49 -19.63
C VAL A 27 -10.29 2.15 -19.33
N GLN A 28 -11.03 1.58 -20.28
CA GLN A 28 -12.46 1.28 -20.09
C GLN A 28 -12.68 0.22 -19.02
N THR A 29 -11.85 -0.81 -18.97
CA THR A 29 -11.89 -1.84 -17.90
C THR A 29 -11.66 -1.21 -16.54
N VAL A 30 -10.69 -0.28 -16.42
CA VAL A 30 -10.41 0.42 -15.16
C VAL A 30 -11.59 1.30 -14.75
N LEU A 31 -12.17 2.04 -15.69
CA LEU A 31 -13.33 2.91 -15.41
C LEU A 31 -14.57 2.11 -15.02
N GLN A 32 -14.81 0.95 -15.61
CA GLN A 32 -15.90 0.05 -15.19
C GLN A 32 -15.70 -0.44 -13.76
N ALA A 33 -14.47 -0.84 -13.39
CA ALA A 33 -14.17 -1.24 -12.01
C ALA A 33 -14.33 -0.08 -11.02
N ALA A 34 -13.96 1.14 -11.41
CA ALA A 34 -14.15 2.34 -10.58
C ALA A 34 -15.65 2.66 -10.37
N ALA A 35 -16.47 2.53 -11.41
CA ALA A 35 -17.92 2.70 -11.29
C ALA A 35 -18.54 1.68 -10.32
N GLN A 36 -18.16 0.42 -10.41
CA GLN A 36 -18.61 -0.63 -9.47
C GLN A 36 -18.18 -0.31 -8.03
N ALA A 37 -16.92 0.09 -7.82
CA ALA A 37 -16.44 0.48 -6.49
C ALA A 37 -17.23 1.67 -5.91
N LYS A 38 -17.58 2.65 -6.75
CA LYS A 38 -18.43 3.79 -6.36
C LYS A 38 -19.82 3.34 -5.93
N ASP A 39 -20.46 2.44 -6.70
CA ASP A 39 -21.78 1.91 -6.39
C ASP A 39 -21.80 1.14 -5.05
N HIS A 40 -20.67 0.55 -4.66
CA HIS A 40 -20.46 -0.07 -3.34
C HIS A 40 -20.02 0.93 -2.25
N GLY A 41 -20.06 2.24 -2.52
CA GLY A 41 -19.82 3.28 -1.53
C GLY A 41 -18.35 3.64 -1.31
N SER A 42 -17.41 3.18 -2.15
CA SER A 42 -16.02 3.58 -2.05
C SER A 42 -15.83 5.06 -2.41
N GLY A 43 -15.18 5.84 -1.53
CA GLY A 43 -14.87 7.25 -1.77
C GLY A 43 -13.62 7.47 -2.61
N ARG A 44 -12.70 6.48 -2.61
CA ARG A 44 -11.41 6.54 -3.32
C ARG A 44 -11.17 5.27 -4.12
N PHE A 45 -10.72 5.43 -5.37
CA PHE A 45 -10.32 4.32 -6.21
C PHE A 45 -8.80 4.25 -6.36
N CYS A 46 -8.22 3.10 -5.98
CA CYS A 46 -6.78 2.88 -6.02
C CYS A 46 -6.41 2.04 -7.24
N MET A 47 -5.48 2.54 -8.05
CA MET A 47 -4.97 1.91 -9.26
C MET A 47 -3.50 1.55 -9.08
N GLY A 48 -3.12 0.31 -9.36
CA GLY A 48 -1.76 -0.17 -9.16
C GLY A 48 -1.20 -0.93 -10.35
N ALA A 49 0.10 -0.78 -10.58
CA ALA A 49 0.87 -1.58 -11.51
C ALA A 49 2.22 -1.98 -10.89
N ALA A 50 2.58 -3.26 -11.01
CA ALA A 50 3.83 -3.79 -10.47
C ALA A 50 5.01 -3.40 -11.37
N TRP A 51 5.49 -2.19 -11.20
CA TRP A 51 6.61 -1.62 -11.93
C TRP A 51 7.68 -1.06 -10.98
N ARG A 52 8.91 -0.99 -11.47
CA ARG A 52 9.94 -0.17 -10.83
C ARG A 52 9.59 1.31 -10.95
N ASN A 53 9.20 1.73 -12.15
CA ASN A 53 8.73 3.07 -12.49
C ASN A 53 7.84 3.01 -13.74
N PRO A 54 6.91 3.94 -13.95
CA PRO A 54 6.10 3.99 -15.16
C PRO A 54 6.97 4.37 -16.37
N LYS A 55 6.62 3.84 -17.54
CA LYS A 55 7.28 4.21 -18.80
C LYS A 55 6.54 5.37 -19.43
N GLU A 56 7.27 6.30 -20.05
CA GLU A 56 6.70 7.48 -20.70
C GLU A 56 5.58 7.15 -21.71
N ARG A 57 5.71 6.04 -22.42
CA ARG A 57 4.68 5.56 -23.37
C ARG A 57 3.35 5.19 -22.71
N ASP A 58 3.37 4.87 -21.42
CA ASP A 58 2.19 4.44 -20.67
C ASP A 58 1.51 5.65 -19.95
N MET A 59 2.23 6.77 -19.78
CA MET A 59 1.74 7.97 -19.09
C MET A 59 0.42 8.51 -19.65
N PRO A 60 0.21 8.60 -20.98
CA PRO A 60 -1.07 9.10 -21.51
C PRO A 60 -2.28 8.28 -21.05
N LYS A 61 -2.15 6.94 -20.96
CA LYS A 61 -3.23 6.07 -20.45
C LYS A 61 -3.47 6.26 -18.95
N LEU A 62 -2.39 6.45 -18.18
CA LEU A 62 -2.51 6.69 -16.73
C LEU A 62 -3.21 8.02 -16.47
N VAL A 63 -2.90 9.06 -17.23
CA VAL A 63 -3.58 10.37 -17.18
C VAL A 63 -5.08 10.21 -17.49
N GLU A 64 -5.42 9.47 -18.56
CA GLU A 64 -6.82 9.21 -18.93
C GLU A 64 -7.58 8.44 -17.83
N MET A 65 -6.94 7.46 -17.19
CA MET A 65 -7.52 6.72 -16.04
C MET A 65 -7.81 7.68 -14.87
N VAL A 66 -6.86 8.53 -14.49
CA VAL A 66 -7.05 9.52 -13.41
C VAL A 66 -8.21 10.44 -13.72
N GLN A 67 -8.23 11.04 -14.91
CA GLN A 67 -9.28 11.97 -15.32
C GLN A 67 -10.66 11.31 -15.35
N GLY A 68 -10.73 10.07 -15.86
CA GLY A 68 -11.98 9.32 -15.94
C GLY A 68 -12.56 8.97 -14.56
N VAL A 69 -11.72 8.53 -13.62
CA VAL A 69 -12.16 8.24 -12.23
C VAL A 69 -12.57 9.51 -11.51
N ARG A 70 -11.84 10.61 -11.68
CA ARG A 70 -12.22 11.91 -11.10
C ARG A 70 -13.53 12.43 -11.65
N ALA A 71 -13.81 12.25 -12.93
CA ALA A 71 -15.08 12.64 -13.55
C ALA A 71 -16.28 11.91 -12.93
N MET A 72 -16.06 10.75 -12.29
CA MET A 72 -17.08 10.04 -11.50
C MET A 72 -17.29 10.63 -10.11
N GLY A 73 -16.50 11.63 -9.69
CA GLY A 73 -16.57 12.24 -8.35
C GLY A 73 -15.89 11.42 -7.26
N MET A 74 -14.97 10.52 -7.62
CA MET A 74 -14.14 9.76 -6.67
C MET A 74 -12.75 10.39 -6.50
N GLU A 75 -12.17 10.23 -5.33
CA GLU A 75 -10.73 10.45 -5.15
C GLU A 75 -9.93 9.35 -5.87
N THR A 76 -8.77 9.73 -6.37
CA THR A 76 -7.86 8.83 -7.09
C THR A 76 -6.60 8.55 -6.28
N CYS A 77 -6.11 7.31 -6.35
CA CYS A 77 -4.81 6.93 -5.81
C CYS A 77 -4.08 6.04 -6.82
N MET A 78 -2.77 6.27 -7.00
CA MET A 78 -1.95 5.43 -7.86
C MET A 78 -0.75 4.84 -7.11
N THR A 79 -0.35 3.62 -7.52
CA THR A 79 0.86 2.91 -7.07
C THR A 79 1.57 2.37 -8.31
N LEU A 80 2.61 3.06 -8.78
CA LEU A 80 3.28 2.76 -10.06
C LEU A 80 4.80 2.56 -9.89
N GLY A 81 5.28 2.43 -8.65
CA GLY A 81 6.70 2.44 -8.32
C GLY A 81 7.26 3.85 -8.14
N MET A 82 8.53 4.06 -8.49
CA MET A 82 9.18 5.36 -8.36
C MET A 82 8.68 6.35 -9.42
N LEU A 83 8.57 7.62 -9.06
CA LEU A 83 8.20 8.70 -9.99
C LEU A 83 9.34 9.72 -10.10
N SER A 84 9.64 10.13 -11.34
CA SER A 84 10.38 11.35 -11.58
C SER A 84 9.51 12.58 -11.33
N GLU A 85 10.13 13.76 -11.12
CA GLU A 85 9.42 15.05 -11.04
C GLU A 85 8.44 15.26 -12.20
N GLY A 86 8.90 14.99 -13.44
CA GLY A 86 8.07 15.16 -14.64
C GLY A 86 6.85 14.26 -14.66
N GLN A 87 6.98 13.00 -14.21
CA GLN A 87 5.87 12.05 -14.11
C GLN A 87 4.91 12.44 -13.00
N ALA A 88 5.43 12.85 -11.83
CA ALA A 88 4.61 13.34 -10.73
C ALA A 88 3.79 14.56 -11.16
N LYS A 89 4.41 15.51 -11.87
CA LYS A 89 3.72 16.68 -12.39
C LYS A 89 2.63 16.31 -13.41
N GLN A 90 2.88 15.38 -14.33
CA GLN A 90 1.86 14.94 -15.30
C GLN A 90 0.63 14.34 -14.60
N LEU A 91 0.84 13.54 -13.55
CA LEU A 91 -0.24 12.96 -12.77
C LEU A 91 -0.99 14.02 -11.93
N ALA A 92 -0.27 14.99 -11.37
CA ALA A 92 -0.86 16.12 -10.65
C ALA A 92 -1.73 16.98 -11.59
N ASP A 93 -1.23 17.30 -12.78
CA ASP A 93 -1.96 18.07 -13.80
C ASP A 93 -3.23 17.31 -14.28
N ALA A 94 -3.20 15.97 -14.26
CA ALA A 94 -4.37 15.13 -14.52
C ALA A 94 -5.38 15.12 -13.35
N GLY A 95 -4.99 15.60 -12.17
CA GLY A 95 -5.79 15.68 -10.97
C GLY A 95 -5.67 14.47 -10.06
N LEU A 96 -4.53 13.77 -10.03
CA LEU A 96 -4.29 12.69 -9.08
C LEU A 96 -4.32 13.23 -7.64
N ASP A 97 -5.17 12.64 -6.79
CA ASP A 97 -5.32 13.08 -5.40
C ASP A 97 -4.24 12.50 -4.48
N TYR A 98 -3.91 11.21 -4.64
CA TYR A 98 -2.97 10.48 -3.80
C TYR A 98 -2.01 9.63 -4.61
N TYR A 99 -0.77 9.53 -4.14
CA TYR A 99 0.20 8.55 -4.64
C TYR A 99 0.67 7.64 -3.51
N ASN A 100 0.52 6.33 -3.69
CA ASN A 100 0.98 5.35 -2.73
C ASN A 100 2.42 4.92 -3.05
N HIS A 101 3.32 5.16 -2.11
CA HIS A 101 4.69 4.69 -2.16
C HIS A 101 5.19 4.42 -0.73
N ASN A 102 5.10 3.16 -0.33
CA ASN A 102 5.44 2.75 1.03
C ASN A 102 6.95 2.76 1.26
N ILE A 103 7.38 3.07 2.49
CA ILE A 103 8.76 2.83 2.94
C ILE A 103 8.96 1.40 3.44
N ASP A 104 7.86 0.65 3.62
CA ASP A 104 7.74 -0.77 3.97
C ASP A 104 8.23 -1.13 5.38
N THR A 105 9.40 -0.67 5.82
CA THR A 105 10.01 -0.96 7.11
C THR A 105 10.90 0.22 7.57
N SER A 106 11.65 0.06 8.68
CA SER A 106 12.60 1.07 9.12
C SER A 106 13.80 1.22 8.16
N PRO A 107 14.48 2.39 8.17
CA PRO A 107 15.71 2.57 7.40
C PRO A 107 16.76 1.49 7.71
N GLU A 108 16.91 1.12 8.99
CA GLU A 108 17.91 0.16 9.47
C GLU A 108 17.61 -1.27 8.98
N ASN A 109 16.33 -1.62 8.83
CA ASN A 109 15.92 -2.94 8.37
C ASN A 109 15.70 -3.02 6.85
N TYR A 110 15.72 -1.90 6.14
CA TYR A 110 15.32 -1.83 4.74
C TYR A 110 16.16 -2.76 3.84
N ALA A 111 17.48 -2.75 3.99
CA ALA A 111 18.39 -3.58 3.20
C ALA A 111 18.26 -5.08 3.46
N ASN A 112 17.63 -5.50 4.57
CA ASN A 112 17.32 -6.91 4.84
C ASN A 112 16.10 -7.40 4.05
N VAL A 113 15.31 -6.49 3.50
CA VAL A 113 14.05 -6.78 2.79
C VAL A 113 14.15 -6.51 1.29
N ILE A 114 14.88 -5.46 0.91
CA ILE A 114 15.00 -4.98 -0.48
C ILE A 114 16.44 -4.55 -0.72
N THR A 115 17.06 -5.06 -1.78
CA THR A 115 18.46 -4.71 -2.13
C THR A 115 18.60 -3.99 -3.47
N THR A 116 17.60 -4.09 -4.34
CA THR A 116 17.63 -3.50 -5.69
C THR A 116 17.35 -2.01 -5.74
N ARG A 117 16.95 -1.42 -4.62
CA ARG A 117 16.80 0.03 -4.40
C ARG A 117 17.04 0.37 -2.93
N THR A 118 17.38 1.61 -2.65
CA THR A 118 17.65 2.10 -1.30
C THR A 118 16.41 2.66 -0.62
N PHE A 119 16.51 2.92 0.68
CA PHE A 119 15.48 3.65 1.42
C PHE A 119 15.36 5.10 0.90
N GLU A 120 16.49 5.71 0.54
CA GLU A 120 16.57 7.06 -0.02
C GLU A 120 15.83 7.18 -1.35
N ASP A 121 15.88 6.16 -2.22
CA ASP A 121 15.09 6.12 -3.47
C ASP A 121 13.57 6.22 -3.20
N ARG A 122 13.12 5.66 -2.04
CA ARG A 122 11.72 5.80 -1.61
C ARG A 122 11.41 7.23 -1.20
N ILE A 123 12.30 7.83 -0.42
CA ILE A 123 12.13 9.21 0.06
C ILE A 123 12.13 10.19 -1.11
N GLU A 124 13.06 10.07 -2.06
CA GLU A 124 13.09 10.90 -3.27
C GLU A 124 11.75 10.85 -4.04
N THR A 125 11.18 9.65 -4.20
CA THR A 125 9.87 9.51 -4.84
C THR A 125 8.77 10.25 -4.07
N LEU A 126 8.76 10.15 -2.74
CA LEU A 126 7.78 10.85 -1.88
C LEU A 126 7.94 12.37 -1.96
N GLU A 127 9.17 12.86 -2.06
CA GLU A 127 9.49 14.28 -2.26
C GLU A 127 8.98 14.78 -3.62
N ASN A 128 9.22 14.03 -4.69
CA ASN A 128 8.72 14.36 -6.04
C ASN A 128 7.18 14.43 -6.07
N VAL A 129 6.51 13.47 -5.42
CA VAL A 129 5.05 13.42 -5.28
C VAL A 129 4.52 14.67 -4.56
N ARG A 130 5.12 14.98 -3.41
CA ARG A 130 4.71 16.13 -2.58
C ARG A 130 4.99 17.46 -3.27
N SER A 131 6.14 17.59 -3.94
CA SER A 131 6.52 18.79 -4.70
C SER A 131 5.56 19.05 -5.86
N ALA A 132 4.96 18.00 -6.43
CA ALA A 132 3.92 18.14 -7.45
C ALA A 132 2.53 18.50 -6.88
N GLY A 133 2.37 18.57 -5.55
CA GLY A 133 1.09 18.88 -4.90
C GLY A 133 0.14 17.69 -4.75
N ILE A 134 0.63 16.46 -4.91
CA ILE A 134 -0.14 15.23 -4.70
C ILE A 134 -0.01 14.82 -3.23
N ASN A 135 -1.12 14.40 -2.61
CA ASN A 135 -1.10 13.84 -1.26
C ASN A 135 -0.33 12.52 -1.21
N VAL A 136 0.40 12.31 -0.13
CA VAL A 136 1.20 11.12 0.08
C VAL A 136 0.40 10.05 0.82
N CYS A 137 0.38 8.84 0.23
CA CYS A 137 -0.04 7.62 0.90
C CYS A 137 1.23 6.78 1.14
N CYS A 138 1.70 6.70 2.37
CA CYS A 138 2.95 6.02 2.71
C CYS A 138 2.83 5.29 4.04
N GLY A 139 3.14 4.01 4.03
CA GLY A 139 3.11 3.15 5.20
C GLY A 139 4.10 2.01 5.08
N GLY A 140 3.78 0.86 5.67
CA GLY A 140 4.67 -0.29 5.64
C GLY A 140 3.97 -1.59 6.01
N ILE A 141 4.79 -2.60 6.27
CA ILE A 141 4.36 -3.98 6.48
C ILE A 141 4.89 -4.45 7.85
N VAL A 142 4.00 -5.01 8.65
CA VAL A 142 4.31 -5.63 9.94
C VAL A 142 4.26 -7.15 9.79
N GLY A 143 5.19 -7.86 10.39
CA GLY A 143 5.25 -9.33 10.36
C GLY A 143 6.26 -9.88 9.36
N MET A 144 7.21 -9.08 8.89
CA MET A 144 8.30 -9.49 8.00
C MET A 144 9.48 -10.15 8.75
N GLY A 145 9.35 -10.42 10.04
CA GLY A 145 10.44 -10.87 10.90
C GLY A 145 11.20 -9.72 11.58
N GLU A 146 10.72 -8.51 11.40
CA GLU A 146 11.27 -7.30 12.02
C GLU A 146 11.12 -7.31 13.53
N THR A 147 12.02 -6.64 14.23
CA THR A 147 11.99 -6.44 15.69
C THR A 147 11.01 -5.31 16.06
N ARG A 148 10.72 -5.20 17.37
CA ARG A 148 9.98 -4.02 17.89
C ARG A 148 10.75 -2.73 17.65
N SER A 149 12.09 -2.76 17.71
CA SER A 149 12.93 -1.59 17.40
C SER A 149 12.75 -1.14 15.94
N ASP A 150 12.67 -2.09 15.01
CA ASP A 150 12.43 -1.77 13.60
C ASP A 150 11.03 -1.16 13.39
N ARG A 151 9.99 -1.65 14.09
CA ARG A 151 8.66 -1.02 14.06
C ARG A 151 8.66 0.40 14.60
N ILE A 152 9.45 0.65 15.66
CA ILE A 152 9.64 2.01 16.19
C ILE A 152 10.37 2.88 15.16
N GLY A 153 11.46 2.40 14.57
CA GLY A 153 12.20 3.10 13.51
C GLY A 153 11.33 3.42 12.30
N PHE A 154 10.49 2.47 11.88
CA PHE A 154 9.51 2.67 10.81
C PHE A 154 8.51 3.81 11.13
N LEU A 155 7.88 3.79 12.30
CA LEU A 155 6.94 4.83 12.70
C LEU A 155 7.61 6.17 12.93
N HIS A 156 8.85 6.16 13.46
CA HIS A 156 9.65 7.37 13.62
C HIS A 156 9.98 8.00 12.26
N ALA A 157 10.40 7.20 11.27
CA ALA A 157 10.67 7.69 9.93
C ALA A 157 9.43 8.37 9.31
N LEU A 158 8.24 7.75 9.42
CA LEU A 158 6.98 8.34 8.94
C LEU A 158 6.61 9.62 9.69
N ALA A 159 6.84 9.69 11.00
CA ALA A 159 6.46 10.83 11.83
C ALA A 159 7.41 12.03 11.68
N THR A 160 8.67 11.81 11.28
CA THR A 160 9.69 12.85 11.15
C THR A 160 9.80 13.44 9.74
N MET A 161 9.31 12.74 8.71
CA MET A 161 9.08 13.35 7.40
C MET A 161 7.81 14.24 7.44
N PRO A 162 7.55 15.08 6.43
CA PRO A 162 6.24 15.69 6.30
C PRO A 162 5.16 14.62 6.35
N HIS A 163 4.24 14.70 7.34
CA HIS A 163 3.30 13.62 7.66
C HIS A 163 2.57 13.16 6.40
N PRO A 164 2.55 11.86 6.07
CA PRO A 164 1.72 11.33 5.02
C PRO A 164 0.25 11.57 5.36
N GLU A 165 -0.55 11.96 4.37
CA GLU A 165 -2.00 12.15 4.54
C GLU A 165 -2.71 10.80 4.78
N SER A 166 -2.13 9.70 4.28
CA SER A 166 -2.65 8.34 4.48
C SER A 166 -1.53 7.36 4.81
N VAL A 167 -1.71 6.58 5.88
CA VAL A 167 -0.72 5.63 6.40
C VAL A 167 -1.32 4.23 6.41
N PRO A 168 -1.12 3.44 5.34
CA PRO A 168 -1.52 2.03 5.33
C PRO A 168 -0.59 1.20 6.22
N ILE A 169 -1.16 0.50 7.19
CA ILE A 169 -0.48 -0.53 7.97
C ILE A 169 -0.92 -1.90 7.41
N ASN A 170 0.01 -2.60 6.80
CA ASN A 170 -0.21 -3.91 6.22
C ASN A 170 0.23 -4.99 7.19
N ALA A 171 -0.52 -6.09 7.29
CA ALA A 171 -0.05 -7.32 7.88
C ALA A 171 0.54 -8.21 6.79
N LEU A 172 1.74 -8.72 6.98
CA LEU A 172 2.33 -9.64 6.00
C LEU A 172 1.44 -10.86 5.82
N VAL A 173 1.15 -11.17 4.57
CA VAL A 173 0.59 -12.46 4.17
C VAL A 173 1.73 -13.25 3.53
N PRO A 174 2.30 -14.26 4.20
CA PRO A 174 3.38 -15.06 3.64
C PRO A 174 2.91 -15.78 2.39
N VAL A 175 3.53 -15.52 1.25
CA VAL A 175 3.22 -16.18 -0.03
C VAL A 175 4.34 -17.15 -0.37
N ALA A 176 4.00 -18.40 -0.62
CA ALA A 176 4.97 -19.42 -1.06
C ALA A 176 5.66 -18.97 -2.36
N GLY A 177 6.96 -19.24 -2.46
CA GLY A 177 7.79 -18.80 -3.57
C GLY A 177 8.26 -17.34 -3.47
N THR A 178 7.96 -16.65 -2.38
CA THR A 178 8.64 -15.38 -2.02
C THR A 178 9.69 -15.66 -0.96
N VAL A 179 10.76 -14.86 -0.92
CA VAL A 179 11.86 -15.04 0.04
C VAL A 179 11.35 -15.07 1.48
N LEU A 180 10.58 -14.06 1.89
CA LEU A 180 10.03 -13.99 3.24
C LEU A 180 8.94 -15.04 3.49
N GLY A 181 8.12 -15.34 2.50
CA GLY A 181 7.09 -16.38 2.63
C GLY A 181 7.70 -17.74 2.94
N ASP A 182 8.75 -18.13 2.22
CA ASP A 182 9.43 -19.42 2.43
C ASP A 182 10.29 -19.44 3.69
N MET A 183 10.92 -18.32 4.05
CA MET A 183 11.72 -18.19 5.27
C MET A 183 10.86 -18.26 6.55
N LEU A 184 9.66 -17.69 6.53
CA LEU A 184 8.83 -17.55 7.72
C LEU A 184 7.83 -18.70 7.95
N LYS A 185 7.45 -19.44 6.90
CA LYS A 185 6.33 -20.42 6.90
C LYS A 185 6.35 -21.44 8.05
N ASP A 186 7.54 -21.91 8.44
CA ASP A 186 7.72 -22.95 9.46
C ASP A 186 8.22 -22.37 10.80
N THR A 187 8.08 -21.05 11.00
CA THR A 187 8.49 -20.36 12.20
C THR A 187 7.30 -19.78 12.97
N PRO A 188 7.45 -19.44 14.25
CA PRO A 188 6.41 -18.70 14.98
C PRO A 188 6.04 -17.36 14.35
N LEU A 189 6.92 -16.79 13.52
CA LEU A 189 6.73 -15.52 12.82
C LEU A 189 5.81 -15.64 11.58
N ALA A 190 5.42 -16.86 11.18
CA ALA A 190 4.41 -17.09 10.14
C ALA A 190 3.04 -16.49 10.50
N LYS A 191 2.78 -16.34 11.80
CA LYS A 191 1.61 -15.64 12.33
C LYS A 191 2.02 -14.29 12.90
N ILE A 192 1.29 -13.26 12.49
CA ILE A 192 1.47 -11.94 13.07
C ILE A 192 1.05 -11.93 14.55
N ASP A 193 1.83 -11.25 15.39
CA ASP A 193 1.38 -10.93 16.75
C ASP A 193 0.32 -9.83 16.68
N GLU A 194 -0.93 -10.21 16.88
CA GLU A 194 -2.09 -9.31 16.76
C GLU A 194 -2.02 -8.15 17.76
N VAL A 195 -1.49 -8.37 18.96
CA VAL A 195 -1.34 -7.30 19.96
C VAL A 195 -0.27 -6.30 19.54
N GLU A 196 0.85 -6.78 18.98
CA GLU A 196 1.88 -5.89 18.43
C GLU A 196 1.35 -5.11 17.20
N PHE A 197 0.48 -5.72 16.41
CA PHE A 197 -0.17 -5.04 15.30
C PHE A 197 -1.08 -3.89 15.80
N VAL A 198 -1.96 -4.15 16.77
CA VAL A 198 -2.80 -3.11 17.41
C VAL A 198 -1.93 -2.00 18.02
N ARG A 199 -0.83 -2.37 18.69
CA ARG A 199 0.12 -1.40 19.26
C ARG A 199 0.75 -0.52 18.18
N THR A 200 1.10 -1.10 17.04
CA THR A 200 1.65 -0.34 15.89
C THR A 200 0.62 0.68 15.38
N VAL A 201 -0.64 0.30 15.24
CA VAL A 201 -1.74 1.20 14.86
C VAL A 201 -1.92 2.33 15.90
N ALA A 202 -1.92 1.99 17.19
CA ALA A 202 -2.07 2.98 18.27
C ALA A 202 -0.94 4.02 18.26
N VAL A 203 0.31 3.55 18.13
CA VAL A 203 1.47 4.45 18.06
C VAL A 203 1.43 5.29 16.78
N ALA A 204 1.08 4.70 15.63
CA ALA A 204 0.89 5.46 14.39
C ALA A 204 -0.10 6.60 14.57
N ARG A 205 -1.25 6.36 15.21
CA ARG A 205 -2.25 7.40 15.51
C ARG A 205 -1.71 8.50 16.42
N ILE A 206 -0.94 8.13 17.46
CA ILE A 206 -0.38 9.10 18.42
C ILE A 206 0.64 10.03 17.76
N VAL A 207 1.55 9.45 16.95
CA VAL A 207 2.65 10.24 16.35
C VAL A 207 2.25 10.93 15.05
N MET A 208 1.15 10.50 14.41
CA MET A 208 0.59 11.09 13.18
C MET A 208 -0.92 11.35 13.35
N PRO A 209 -1.30 12.30 14.22
CA PRO A 209 -2.70 12.47 14.65
C PRO A 209 -3.65 12.91 13.53
N GLN A 210 -3.13 13.52 12.45
CA GLN A 210 -3.94 14.03 11.33
C GLN A 210 -4.02 13.03 10.17
N SER A 211 -3.17 12.01 10.13
CA SER A 211 -3.13 11.04 9.04
C SER A 211 -4.33 10.10 9.08
N MET A 212 -4.78 9.65 7.91
CA MET A 212 -5.67 8.50 7.81
C MET A 212 -4.86 7.22 8.07
N VAL A 213 -5.01 6.63 9.25
CA VAL A 213 -4.39 5.33 9.56
C VAL A 213 -5.30 4.23 9.02
N ARG A 214 -4.76 3.45 8.08
CA ARG A 214 -5.55 2.48 7.32
C ARG A 214 -5.15 1.06 7.66
N LEU A 215 -6.14 0.21 7.97
CA LEU A 215 -5.98 -1.23 7.92
C LEU A 215 -5.97 -1.64 6.44
N SER A 216 -4.87 -2.27 6.03
CA SER A 216 -4.58 -2.52 4.63
C SER A 216 -4.46 -4.02 4.34
N ALA A 217 -3.54 -4.43 3.46
CA ALA A 217 -3.37 -5.83 3.11
C ALA A 217 -3.14 -6.71 4.36
N GLY A 218 -3.63 -7.94 4.29
CA GLY A 218 -3.50 -8.93 5.36
C GLY A 218 -4.50 -8.80 6.51
N ARG A 219 -5.33 -7.74 6.56
CA ARG A 219 -6.33 -7.59 7.64
C ARG A 219 -7.33 -8.74 7.72
N ALA A 220 -7.65 -9.39 6.61
CA ALA A 220 -8.53 -10.55 6.58
C ALA A 220 -7.98 -11.78 7.33
N HIS A 221 -6.68 -11.79 7.67
CA HIS A 221 -6.05 -12.82 8.50
C HIS A 221 -5.99 -12.45 9.98
N LEU A 222 -6.37 -11.22 10.35
CA LEU A 222 -6.53 -10.81 11.74
C LEU A 222 -7.90 -11.22 12.24
N SER A 223 -7.99 -11.56 13.54
CA SER A 223 -9.27 -11.82 14.18
C SER A 223 -10.18 -10.59 14.11
N GLU A 224 -11.49 -10.79 14.10
CA GLU A 224 -12.48 -9.71 14.12
C GLU A 224 -12.27 -8.79 15.33
N SER A 225 -12.01 -9.36 16.49
CA SER A 225 -11.69 -8.60 17.72
C SER A 225 -10.43 -7.75 17.56
N THR A 226 -9.41 -8.23 16.86
CA THR A 226 -8.20 -7.45 16.57
C THR A 226 -8.48 -6.32 15.63
N GLN A 227 -9.27 -6.53 14.58
CA GLN A 227 -9.68 -5.46 13.67
C GLN A 227 -10.47 -4.38 14.43
N ALA A 228 -11.45 -4.77 15.25
CA ALA A 228 -12.21 -3.84 16.10
C ALA A 228 -11.28 -3.06 17.06
N MET A 229 -10.32 -3.73 17.71
CA MET A 229 -9.32 -3.06 18.57
C MET A 229 -8.46 -2.07 17.78
N CYS A 230 -8.12 -2.36 16.53
CA CYS A 230 -7.37 -1.41 15.69
C CYS A 230 -8.17 -0.12 15.43
N PHE A 231 -9.48 -0.20 15.22
CA PHE A 231 -10.33 0.99 15.09
C PHE A 231 -10.42 1.76 16.41
N MET A 232 -10.57 1.07 17.53
CA MET A 232 -10.53 1.70 18.86
C MET A 232 -9.18 2.34 19.17
N ALA A 233 -8.08 1.76 18.65
CA ALA A 233 -6.72 2.28 18.78
C ALA A 233 -6.41 3.45 17.83
N GLY A 234 -7.29 3.75 16.86
CA GLY A 234 -7.18 4.93 16.00
C GLY A 234 -7.06 4.68 14.50
N ALA A 235 -7.21 3.44 14.00
CA ALA A 235 -7.46 3.21 12.59
C ALA A 235 -8.79 3.87 12.22
N ASN A 236 -8.88 4.47 11.02
CA ASN A 236 -10.07 5.18 10.56
C ASN A 236 -10.32 5.02 9.06
N SER A 237 -9.68 4.04 8.44
CA SER A 237 -9.82 3.76 7.01
C SER A 237 -9.52 2.30 6.72
N ILE A 238 -10.18 1.74 5.71
CA ILE A 238 -9.91 0.40 5.17
C ILE A 238 -9.85 0.44 3.65
N PHE A 239 -9.34 -0.64 3.05
CA PHE A 239 -9.65 -0.97 1.66
C PHE A 239 -10.88 -1.86 1.62
N THR A 240 -11.83 -1.55 0.75
CA THR A 240 -13.03 -2.33 0.45
C THR A 240 -12.84 -3.16 -0.83
N GLY A 241 -13.81 -4.05 -1.12
CA GLY A 241 -13.79 -4.94 -2.27
C GLY A 241 -13.08 -6.26 -2.00
N ASP A 242 -13.21 -7.21 -2.93
CA ASP A 242 -12.78 -8.61 -2.75
C ASP A 242 -11.28 -8.82 -2.86
N ARG A 243 -10.57 -7.89 -3.47
CA ARG A 243 -9.12 -7.99 -3.71
C ARG A 243 -8.39 -6.69 -3.46
N LEU A 244 -7.20 -6.82 -2.90
CA LEU A 244 -6.24 -5.75 -2.79
C LEU A 244 -4.97 -6.16 -3.53
N LEU A 245 -4.79 -5.68 -4.77
CA LEU A 245 -3.76 -6.12 -5.73
C LEU A 245 -3.88 -7.63 -6.01
N THR A 246 -2.97 -8.44 -5.47
CA THR A 246 -2.91 -9.89 -5.67
C THR A 246 -3.46 -10.69 -4.50
N ALA A 247 -3.69 -10.04 -3.35
CA ALA A 247 -4.18 -10.69 -2.14
C ALA A 247 -5.72 -10.61 -2.05
N PRO A 248 -6.38 -11.65 -1.51
CA PRO A 248 -7.77 -11.56 -1.10
C PRO A 248 -7.96 -10.45 -0.04
N ASN A 249 -9.12 -9.81 -0.05
CA ASN A 249 -9.54 -8.88 0.99
C ASN A 249 -10.81 -9.42 1.67
N ALA A 250 -11.30 -8.75 2.72
CA ALA A 250 -12.43 -9.26 3.50
C ALA A 250 -13.75 -9.33 2.72
N GLY A 251 -13.93 -8.44 1.73
CA GLY A 251 -15.19 -8.28 1.00
C GLY A 251 -16.23 -7.44 1.75
N ASP A 252 -17.23 -6.98 1.03
CA ASP A 252 -18.21 -6.00 1.54
C ASP A 252 -19.10 -6.58 2.66
N ASP A 253 -19.49 -7.86 2.58
CA ASP A 253 -20.33 -8.51 3.60
C ASP A 253 -19.62 -8.63 4.95
N ALA A 254 -18.32 -9.00 4.94
CA ALA A 254 -17.53 -9.10 6.16
C ALA A 254 -17.26 -7.72 6.76
N ASP A 255 -17.08 -6.70 5.92
CA ASP A 255 -16.91 -5.32 6.38
C ASP A 255 -18.21 -4.77 6.98
N ALA A 256 -19.35 -5.04 6.36
CA ALA A 256 -20.65 -4.67 6.91
C ALA A 256 -20.90 -5.32 8.29
N ALA A 257 -20.52 -6.61 8.45
CA ALA A 257 -20.66 -7.30 9.73
C ALA A 257 -19.71 -6.73 10.80
N LEU A 258 -18.47 -6.36 10.42
CA LEU A 258 -17.49 -5.76 11.36
C LEU A 258 -17.96 -4.41 11.90
N PHE A 259 -18.72 -3.62 11.11
CA PHE A 259 -19.16 -2.28 11.48
C PHE A 259 -20.64 -2.23 11.98
N ALA A 260 -21.34 -3.36 12.02
CA ALA A 260 -22.70 -3.44 12.57
C ALA A 260 -22.70 -3.46 14.11
#